data_b012ac3f5cd21a8f97a5292eef375035
#
_entry.id   b012ac3f5cd21a8f97a5292eef375035
#
_cell.length_a   1.000
_cell.length_b   1.000
_cell.length_c   1.000
_cell.angle_alpha   90.00
_cell.angle_beta   90.00
_cell.angle_gamma   90.00
#
_symmetry.space_group_name_H-M   'P 1'
#
loop_
_entity.id
_entity.type
_entity.pdbx_description
1 polymer ?
#
loop_
_entity_poly.entity_id
_entity_poly.type
_entity_poly.pdbx_seq_one_letter_code
_entity_poly.pdbx_strand_id
1 'polypeptide(L)'
;MTGHSYSLIESINYVNISQYIEKDLTERIRNGASLPPSLTLTALANEYEVSLTPVRVALQNLIDSKFILKGQNGRLSINPRRRAKKTSKKRTSSKGIQLQNWDELIAEEVIQLRIRGEPVYLREEPSAKQYSVGRTVIRQVFNRLAGAGLIERVPRRGWLVHPYSEQDMLDYIDVRETLELKALDLAANRLEPERLKQFLAANSPSTNGKPRLDNGLHQYLIEKSENRYIQSFFAKFGIYYTYLFSYSTVATSVIDDKAAEHRKILRALLKGEKEAARNYLQQHIRSQRPNVNRLFEKLTRSKSALGKRRKLTRVE
;
A
#
# COMPACT_ATOMS: atom_id res chain seq x y z
N MET A 1 27.40 20.59 -1.28
CA MET A 1 26.02 20.97 -1.61
C MET A 1 25.11 19.82 -1.22
N THR A 2 24.52 19.99 -0.09
CA THR A 2 23.81 19.03 0.73
C THR A 2 22.30 19.25 0.62
N GLY A 3 21.56 18.15 0.60
CA GLY A 3 20.15 18.21 0.94
C GLY A 3 19.22 18.21 -0.26
N HIS A 4 18.62 17.03 -0.52
CA HIS A 4 17.24 16.87 -1.00
C HIS A 4 16.88 15.38 -1.02
N SER A 5 17.14 14.69 0.08
CA SER A 5 16.83 13.26 0.19
C SER A 5 15.90 12.90 1.36
N TYR A 6 15.42 13.88 2.11
CA TYR A 6 14.53 13.66 3.26
C TYR A 6 13.10 14.20 3.08
N SER A 7 12.81 14.81 1.92
CA SER A 7 11.53 15.47 1.67
C SER A 7 10.41 14.54 1.17
N LEU A 8 10.72 13.30 0.80
CA LEU A 8 9.71 12.34 0.32
C LEU A 8 8.98 11.59 1.45
N ILE A 9 9.51 11.64 2.68
CA ILE A 9 8.90 10.99 3.85
C ILE A 9 7.94 11.96 4.59
N GLU A 10 8.10 13.26 4.41
CA GLU A 10 7.25 14.27 5.07
C GLU A 10 5.96 14.62 4.29
N SER A 11 5.79 14.15 3.09
CA SER A 11 4.62 14.47 2.25
C SER A 11 3.66 13.31 1.98
N ILE A 12 3.74 12.20 2.70
CA ILE A 12 2.60 11.30 2.81
C ILE A 12 1.60 11.99 3.75
N ASN A 13 0.77 12.85 3.17
CA ASN A 13 -0.42 13.36 3.84
C ASN A 13 -1.26 12.15 4.23
N TYR A 14 -1.14 11.71 5.48
CA TYR A 14 -2.06 10.77 6.09
C TYR A 14 -3.47 11.35 5.94
N VAL A 15 -4.22 10.86 4.97
CA VAL A 15 -5.61 11.28 4.83
C VAL A 15 -6.36 10.70 6.02
N ASN A 16 -6.51 11.53 7.04
CA ASN A 16 -7.34 11.22 8.20
C ASN A 16 -8.75 10.87 7.68
N ILE A 17 -9.27 9.69 8.01
CA ILE A 17 -10.60 9.24 7.56
C ILE A 17 -11.68 10.28 7.85
N SER A 18 -11.62 10.92 9.01
CA SER A 18 -12.59 11.97 9.33
C SER A 18 -12.46 13.18 8.39
N GLN A 19 -11.24 13.57 8.03
CA GLN A 19 -10.98 14.65 7.05
C GLN A 19 -11.44 14.23 5.64
N TYR A 20 -11.25 12.96 5.28
CA TYR A 20 -11.74 12.44 4.01
C TYR A 20 -13.26 12.48 3.93
N ILE A 21 -13.98 11.97 4.96
CA ILE A 21 -15.45 12.01 5.05
C ILE A 21 -15.94 13.46 5.03
N GLU A 22 -15.29 14.34 5.77
CA GLU A 22 -15.59 15.78 5.80
C GLU A 22 -15.44 16.40 4.41
N LYS A 23 -14.33 16.13 3.72
CA LYS A 23 -14.07 16.65 2.37
C LYS A 23 -15.08 16.13 1.36
N ASP A 24 -15.33 14.83 1.34
CA ASP A 24 -16.30 14.21 0.41
C ASP A 24 -17.73 14.76 0.63
N LEU A 25 -18.18 14.80 1.87
CA LEU A 25 -19.50 15.37 2.20
C LEU A 25 -19.56 16.86 1.87
N THR A 26 -18.48 17.61 2.10
CA THR A 26 -18.41 19.03 1.71
C THR A 26 -18.56 19.21 0.20
N GLU A 27 -17.84 18.42 -0.58
CA GLU A 27 -17.92 18.46 -2.05
C GLU A 27 -19.29 18.04 -2.57
N ARG A 28 -19.88 16.99 -2.00
CA ARG A 28 -21.22 16.52 -2.34
C ARG A 28 -22.29 17.57 -2.01
N ILE A 29 -22.19 18.23 -0.86
CA ILE A 29 -23.09 19.34 -0.47
C ILE A 29 -22.92 20.52 -1.44
N ARG A 30 -21.69 20.94 -1.75
CA ARG A 30 -21.40 22.03 -2.68
C ARG A 30 -21.91 21.76 -4.08
N ASN A 31 -21.73 20.55 -4.58
CA ASN A 31 -22.07 20.17 -5.95
C ASN A 31 -23.52 19.69 -6.11
N GLY A 32 -24.31 19.67 -5.03
CA GLY A 32 -25.69 19.15 -5.05
C GLY A 32 -25.78 17.65 -5.40
N ALA A 33 -24.68 16.90 -5.19
CA ALA A 33 -24.63 15.47 -5.46
C ALA A 33 -25.50 14.66 -4.48
N SER A 34 -25.77 13.40 -4.82
CA SER A 34 -26.55 12.49 -3.99
C SER A 34 -25.90 12.30 -2.62
N LEU A 35 -26.68 12.49 -1.59
CA LEU A 35 -26.30 12.23 -0.20
C LEU A 35 -27.11 11.05 0.33
N PRO A 36 -26.68 10.37 1.40
CA PRO A 36 -27.47 9.32 2.01
C PRO A 36 -28.85 9.82 2.43
N PRO A 37 -29.87 8.96 2.40
CA PRO A 37 -31.24 9.33 2.75
C PRO A 37 -31.37 9.91 4.15
N SER A 38 -30.46 9.58 5.05
CA SER A 38 -30.37 10.12 6.40
C SER A 38 -28.95 10.45 6.79
N LEU A 39 -28.71 11.66 7.30
CA LEU A 39 -27.42 12.10 7.84
C LEU A 39 -27.27 11.60 9.29
N THR A 40 -27.32 10.28 9.49
CA THR A 40 -27.09 9.67 10.80
C THR A 40 -25.70 9.06 10.89
N LEU A 41 -25.16 8.96 12.10
CA LEU A 41 -23.86 8.31 12.34
C LEU A 41 -23.81 6.89 11.74
N THR A 42 -24.87 6.11 11.96
CA THR A 42 -24.94 4.72 11.49
C THR A 42 -25.04 4.63 9.96
N ALA A 43 -25.88 5.47 9.33
CA ALA A 43 -26.03 5.45 7.88
C ALA A 43 -24.73 5.83 7.17
N LEU A 44 -24.04 6.86 7.66
CA LEU A 44 -22.75 7.28 7.13
C LEU A 44 -21.64 6.27 7.43
N ALA A 45 -21.63 5.68 8.62
CA ALA A 45 -20.65 4.64 8.96
C ALA A 45 -20.78 3.43 8.03
N ASN A 46 -22.01 3.02 7.70
CA ASN A 46 -22.28 1.96 6.73
C ASN A 46 -21.90 2.36 5.30
N GLU A 47 -22.20 3.61 4.88
CA GLU A 47 -21.88 4.09 3.53
C GLU A 47 -20.36 4.18 3.30
N TYR A 48 -19.61 4.64 4.32
CA TYR A 48 -18.16 4.73 4.25
C TYR A 48 -17.44 3.46 4.75
N GLU A 49 -18.16 2.42 5.17
CA GLU A 49 -17.67 1.16 5.73
C GLU A 49 -16.63 1.37 6.86
N VAL A 50 -16.93 2.31 7.75
CA VAL A 50 -16.06 2.71 8.86
C VAL A 50 -16.75 2.59 10.21
N SER A 51 -16.01 2.69 11.31
CA SER A 51 -16.57 2.81 12.64
C SER A 51 -17.27 4.17 12.84
N LEU A 52 -18.11 4.28 13.89
CA LEU A 52 -18.84 5.53 14.20
C LEU A 52 -17.93 6.70 14.57
N THR A 53 -16.70 6.44 15.04
CA THR A 53 -15.78 7.45 15.56
C THR A 53 -15.35 8.48 14.51
N PRO A 54 -14.78 8.09 13.34
CA PRO A 54 -14.38 9.06 12.32
C PRO A 54 -15.57 9.82 11.72
N VAL A 55 -16.72 9.15 11.60
CA VAL A 55 -17.95 9.82 11.15
C VAL A 55 -18.40 10.90 12.12
N ARG A 56 -18.32 10.61 13.44
CA ARG A 56 -18.67 11.60 14.48
C ARG A 56 -17.78 12.84 14.39
N VAL A 57 -16.46 12.63 14.21
CA VAL A 57 -15.51 13.74 14.07
C VAL A 57 -15.81 14.55 12.80
N ALA A 58 -16.00 13.88 11.66
CA ALA A 58 -16.33 14.54 10.39
C ALA A 58 -17.64 15.35 10.47
N LEU A 59 -18.70 14.77 11.06
CA LEU A 59 -19.96 15.45 11.22
C LEU A 59 -19.83 16.66 12.16
N GLN A 60 -19.04 16.54 13.25
CA GLN A 60 -18.82 17.68 14.15
C GLN A 60 -18.13 18.83 13.41
N ASN A 61 -17.07 18.55 12.65
CA ASN A 61 -16.38 19.54 11.83
C ASN A 61 -17.32 20.21 10.80
N LEU A 62 -18.22 19.41 10.17
CA LEU A 62 -19.21 19.95 9.23
C LEU A 62 -20.30 20.80 9.91
N ILE A 63 -20.61 20.52 11.17
CA ILE A 63 -21.51 21.36 11.98
C ILE A 63 -20.79 22.67 12.33
N ASP A 64 -19.56 22.60 12.81
CA ASP A 64 -18.75 23.77 13.22
C ASP A 64 -18.49 24.70 12.01
N SER A 65 -18.24 24.13 10.84
CA SER A 65 -18.07 24.85 9.55
C SER A 65 -19.40 25.26 8.90
N LYS A 66 -20.54 24.99 9.53
CA LYS A 66 -21.90 25.34 9.08
C LYS A 66 -22.29 24.76 7.70
N PHE A 67 -21.74 23.61 7.32
CA PHE A 67 -22.23 22.83 6.19
C PHE A 67 -23.44 21.98 6.57
N ILE A 68 -23.50 21.52 7.80
CA ILE A 68 -24.61 20.77 8.40
C ILE A 68 -25.14 21.57 9.58
N LEU A 69 -26.45 21.58 9.74
CA LEU A 69 -27.15 22.21 10.85
C LEU A 69 -27.71 21.12 11.77
N LYS A 70 -27.59 21.31 13.08
CA LYS A 70 -28.19 20.45 14.10
C LYS A 70 -29.43 21.13 14.67
N GLY A 71 -30.59 20.53 14.43
CA GLY A 71 -31.85 21.02 14.97
C GLY A 71 -31.99 20.79 16.47
N GLN A 72 -33.00 21.43 17.10
CA GLN A 72 -33.27 21.29 18.53
C GLN A 72 -33.55 19.84 18.96
N ASN A 73 -34.09 19.02 18.06
CA ASN A 73 -34.34 17.59 18.26
C ASN A 73 -33.09 16.72 17.96
N GLY A 74 -31.92 17.32 17.78
CA GLY A 74 -30.69 16.61 17.43
C GLY A 74 -30.58 16.14 15.97
N ARG A 75 -31.60 16.38 15.14
CA ARG A 75 -31.64 15.96 13.73
C ARG A 75 -30.66 16.80 12.90
N LEU A 76 -29.86 16.15 12.07
CA LEU A 76 -28.93 16.80 11.17
C LEU A 76 -29.61 17.14 9.83
N SER A 77 -29.31 18.31 9.30
CA SER A 77 -29.82 18.77 8.00
C SER A 77 -28.75 19.57 7.28
N ILE A 78 -28.77 19.56 5.95
CA ILE A 78 -27.87 20.34 5.13
C ILE A 78 -28.22 21.82 5.24
N ASN A 79 -27.19 22.66 5.37
CA ASN A 79 -27.38 24.11 5.32
C ASN A 79 -27.71 24.55 3.87
N PRO A 80 -28.94 25.06 3.61
CA PRO A 80 -29.33 25.44 2.25
C PRO A 80 -28.43 26.51 1.61
N ARG A 81 -27.80 27.37 2.42
CA ARG A 81 -26.88 28.43 1.95
C ARG A 81 -25.55 27.90 1.44
N ARG A 82 -25.20 26.64 1.77
CA ARG A 82 -23.97 25.98 1.35
C ARG A 82 -24.17 25.04 0.15
N ARG A 83 -25.42 24.84 -0.26
CA ARG A 83 -25.77 23.96 -1.39
C ARG A 83 -25.80 24.77 -2.70
N ALA A 84 -25.12 24.30 -3.76
CA ALA A 84 -25.20 24.91 -5.07
C ALA A 84 -26.66 24.83 -5.61
N LYS A 85 -27.12 25.88 -6.29
CA LYS A 85 -28.32 25.82 -7.10
C LYS A 85 -28.09 24.75 -8.20
N LYS A 86 -29.04 23.79 -8.33
CA LYS A 86 -28.96 22.71 -9.32
C LYS A 86 -28.66 23.29 -10.71
N THR A 87 -27.45 23.22 -11.17
CA THR A 87 -27.12 23.33 -12.59
C THR A 87 -27.02 21.91 -13.12
N SER A 88 -27.80 21.63 -14.16
CA SER A 88 -27.82 20.35 -14.87
C SER A 88 -26.49 20.14 -15.60
N LYS A 89 -25.45 19.72 -14.89
CA LYS A 89 -24.23 19.20 -15.49
C LYS A 89 -24.12 17.70 -15.22
N LYS A 90 -23.95 16.96 -16.33
CA LYS A 90 -23.74 15.52 -16.44
C LYS A 90 -23.05 14.93 -15.21
N ARG A 91 -23.66 13.83 -14.71
CA ARG A 91 -23.06 12.89 -13.77
C ARG A 91 -21.65 12.51 -14.25
N THR A 92 -20.63 13.16 -13.74
CA THR A 92 -19.35 12.50 -13.61
C THR A 92 -19.60 11.43 -12.56
N SER A 93 -19.57 10.17 -12.98
CA SER A 93 -19.53 9.03 -12.07
C SER A 93 -18.47 9.33 -11.02
N SER A 94 -18.90 9.44 -9.78
CA SER A 94 -17.96 9.39 -8.66
C SER A 94 -17.12 8.12 -8.90
N LYS A 95 -15.83 8.29 -9.20
CA LYS A 95 -14.89 7.19 -9.07
C LYS A 95 -15.16 6.61 -7.70
N GLY A 96 -15.50 5.32 -7.65
CA GLY A 96 -15.82 4.63 -6.41
C GLY A 96 -14.77 5.04 -5.37
N ILE A 97 -15.27 5.36 -4.19
CA ILE A 97 -14.43 5.68 -3.03
C ILE A 97 -13.42 4.55 -2.95
N GLN A 98 -12.17 4.85 -3.21
CA GLN A 98 -11.09 3.95 -2.88
C GLN A 98 -11.01 4.04 -1.35
N LEU A 99 -11.78 3.16 -0.69
CA LEU A 99 -11.69 2.97 0.75
C LEU A 99 -10.24 2.84 1.10
N GLN A 100 -9.76 3.66 2.02
CA GLN A 100 -8.38 3.61 2.42
C GLN A 100 -8.11 2.21 2.97
N ASN A 101 -7.30 1.43 2.27
CA ASN A 101 -6.93 0.10 2.70
C ASN A 101 -6.00 0.22 3.92
N TRP A 102 -6.58 0.17 5.12
CA TRP A 102 -5.84 0.28 6.37
C TRP A 102 -4.80 -0.82 6.52
N ASP A 103 -5.05 -1.98 5.92
CA ASP A 103 -4.09 -3.07 5.91
C ASP A 103 -2.84 -2.68 5.13
N GLU A 104 -3.00 -2.06 3.96
CA GLU A 104 -1.87 -1.59 3.15
C GLU A 104 -1.12 -0.46 3.85
N LEU A 105 -1.83 0.56 4.35
CA LEU A 105 -1.20 1.72 4.98
C LEU A 105 -0.40 1.33 6.23
N ILE A 106 -1.00 0.54 7.12
CA ILE A 106 -0.35 0.11 8.36
C ILE A 106 0.75 -0.93 8.07
N ALA A 107 0.54 -1.81 7.08
CA ALA A 107 1.58 -2.73 6.63
C ALA A 107 2.81 -1.98 6.10
N GLU A 108 2.62 -0.93 5.32
CA GLU A 108 3.72 -0.08 4.83
C GLU A 108 4.51 0.53 5.98
N GLU A 109 3.84 1.11 6.98
CA GLU A 109 4.53 1.66 8.16
C GLU A 109 5.27 0.59 8.96
N VAL A 110 4.65 -0.58 9.17
CA VAL A 110 5.30 -1.72 9.85
C VAL A 110 6.55 -2.16 9.06
N ILE A 111 6.49 -2.23 7.74
CA ILE A 111 7.64 -2.57 6.91
C ILE A 111 8.75 -1.53 7.07
N GLN A 112 8.42 -0.24 7.08
CA GLN A 112 9.40 0.81 7.32
C GLN A 112 10.05 0.69 8.70
N LEU A 113 9.28 0.36 9.75
CA LEU A 113 9.81 0.10 11.08
C LEU A 113 10.76 -1.10 11.07
N ARG A 114 10.41 -2.20 10.38
CA ARG A 114 11.28 -3.37 10.23
C ARG A 114 12.59 -3.03 9.52
N ILE A 115 12.54 -2.21 8.47
CA ILE A 115 13.73 -1.75 7.72
C ILE A 115 14.64 -0.87 8.59
N ARG A 116 14.08 -0.05 9.49
CA ARG A 116 14.87 0.76 10.43
C ARG A 116 15.75 -0.08 11.35
N GLY A 117 15.40 -1.37 11.52
CA GLY A 117 16.26 -2.36 12.15
C GLY A 117 16.39 -2.24 13.66
N GLU A 118 15.41 -1.65 14.32
CA GLU A 118 15.25 -1.67 15.77
C GLU A 118 13.90 -2.31 16.12
N PRO A 119 13.81 -3.17 17.17
CA PRO A 119 12.54 -3.73 17.58
C PRO A 119 11.65 -2.63 18.14
N VAL A 120 10.40 -2.56 17.66
CA VAL A 120 9.41 -1.55 18.07
C VAL A 120 8.17 -2.22 18.60
N TYR A 121 7.65 -1.73 19.74
CA TYR A 121 6.36 -2.17 20.27
C TYR A 121 5.24 -1.23 19.83
N LEU A 122 4.28 -1.75 19.10
CA LEU A 122 3.04 -1.04 18.75
C LEU A 122 1.96 -1.35 19.79
N ARG A 123 1.13 -0.35 20.10
CA ARG A 123 -0.03 -0.49 20.99
C ARG A 123 -1.30 -0.03 20.27
N GLU A 124 -2.40 -0.75 20.47
CA GLU A 124 -3.67 -0.51 19.78
C GLU A 124 -4.19 0.92 20.00
N GLU A 125 -4.13 1.44 21.22
CA GLU A 125 -4.69 2.76 21.52
C GLU A 125 -3.89 3.93 20.92
N PRO A 126 -2.56 4.02 21.06
CA PRO A 126 -1.78 5.04 20.37
C PRO A 126 -1.94 4.98 18.84
N SER A 127 -1.92 3.77 18.25
CA SER A 127 -2.13 3.59 16.82
C SER A 127 -3.54 4.01 16.38
N ALA A 128 -4.57 3.70 17.16
CA ALA A 128 -5.94 4.14 16.89
C ALA A 128 -6.05 5.68 16.86
N LYS A 129 -5.37 6.36 17.77
CA LYS A 129 -5.28 7.82 17.79
C LYS A 129 -4.50 8.36 16.59
N GLN A 130 -3.35 7.77 16.28
CA GLN A 130 -2.50 8.16 15.15
C GLN A 130 -3.25 8.09 13.82
N TYR A 131 -3.98 7.01 13.57
CA TYR A 131 -4.76 6.83 12.32
C TYR A 131 -6.18 7.38 12.40
N SER A 132 -6.60 7.92 13.55
CA SER A 132 -7.97 8.43 13.78
C SER A 132 -9.07 7.39 13.49
N VAL A 133 -8.83 6.14 13.87
CA VAL A 133 -9.77 5.01 13.72
C VAL A 133 -10.13 4.40 15.07
N GLY A 134 -11.12 3.51 15.07
CA GLY A 134 -11.48 2.74 16.26
C GLY A 134 -10.41 1.70 16.62
N ARG A 135 -10.22 1.41 17.92
CA ARG A 135 -9.30 0.35 18.39
C ARG A 135 -9.58 -1.01 17.77
N THR A 136 -10.85 -1.31 17.48
CA THR A 136 -11.26 -2.57 16.84
C THR A 136 -10.66 -2.69 15.44
N VAL A 137 -10.63 -1.62 14.66
CA VAL A 137 -10.00 -1.60 13.32
C VAL A 137 -8.51 -1.92 13.45
N ILE A 138 -7.79 -1.21 14.33
CA ILE A 138 -6.37 -1.45 14.56
C ILE A 138 -6.10 -2.90 14.99
N ARG A 139 -6.90 -3.43 15.91
CA ARG A 139 -6.76 -4.81 16.37
C ARG A 139 -6.96 -5.82 15.24
N GLN A 140 -7.94 -5.60 14.37
CA GLN A 140 -8.17 -6.46 13.20
C GLN A 140 -6.99 -6.41 12.23
N VAL A 141 -6.47 -5.21 11.93
CA VAL A 141 -5.27 -5.06 11.09
C VAL A 141 -4.07 -5.74 11.73
N PHE A 142 -3.80 -5.48 13.00
CA PHE A 142 -2.67 -6.10 13.71
C PHE A 142 -2.78 -7.63 13.77
N ASN A 143 -3.98 -8.20 13.96
CA ASN A 143 -4.18 -9.63 13.88
C ASN A 143 -3.85 -10.19 12.49
N ARG A 144 -4.25 -9.51 11.41
CA ARG A 144 -3.89 -9.91 10.04
C ARG A 144 -2.38 -9.81 9.80
N LEU A 145 -1.74 -8.71 10.23
CA LEU A 145 -0.30 -8.53 10.14
C LEU A 145 0.47 -9.59 10.94
N ALA A 146 -0.02 -9.97 12.12
CA ALA A 146 0.56 -11.06 12.92
C ALA A 146 0.35 -12.42 12.23
N GLY A 147 -0.86 -12.69 11.72
CA GLY A 147 -1.13 -13.87 10.91
C GLY A 147 -0.22 -13.98 9.68
N ALA A 148 0.28 -12.85 9.19
CA ALA A 148 1.25 -12.75 8.12
C ALA A 148 2.72 -12.77 8.59
N GLY A 149 3.00 -12.84 9.88
CA GLY A 149 4.37 -12.87 10.42
C GLY A 149 5.11 -11.53 10.40
N LEU A 150 4.40 -10.42 10.23
CA LEU A 150 5.01 -9.07 10.24
C LEU A 150 5.25 -8.53 11.63
N ILE A 151 4.33 -8.81 12.53
CA ILE A 151 4.39 -8.42 13.92
C ILE A 151 4.05 -9.63 14.79
N GLU A 152 4.49 -9.62 16.02
CA GLU A 152 4.24 -10.66 17.00
C GLU A 152 3.46 -10.10 18.18
N ARG A 153 2.44 -10.81 18.64
CA ARG A 153 1.73 -10.42 19.86
C ARG A 153 2.51 -10.81 21.09
N VAL A 154 2.98 -9.82 21.84
CA VAL A 154 3.67 -10.02 23.10
C VAL A 154 2.73 -9.70 24.26
N PRO A 155 2.39 -10.67 25.13
CA PRO A 155 1.47 -10.45 26.25
C PRO A 155 1.90 -9.26 27.11
N ARG A 156 0.95 -8.39 27.46
CA ARG A 156 1.13 -7.18 28.29
C ARG A 156 1.99 -6.08 27.67
N ARG A 157 2.76 -6.35 26.59
CA ARG A 157 3.62 -5.36 25.90
C ARG A 157 3.00 -4.79 24.63
N GLY A 158 2.09 -5.53 23.98
CA GLY A 158 1.46 -5.13 22.73
C GLY A 158 1.92 -5.98 21.55
N TRP A 159 2.30 -5.34 20.46
CA TRP A 159 2.66 -5.97 19.20
C TRP A 159 4.11 -5.62 18.85
N LEU A 160 4.98 -6.61 18.82
CA LEU A 160 6.39 -6.44 18.53
C LEU A 160 6.61 -6.48 17.01
N VAL A 161 7.23 -5.43 16.50
CA VAL A 161 7.76 -5.36 15.13
C VAL A 161 9.22 -5.83 15.21
N HIS A 162 9.52 -6.99 14.63
CA HIS A 162 10.89 -7.47 14.51
C HIS A 162 11.60 -6.77 13.36
N PRO A 163 12.87 -6.37 13.51
CA PRO A 163 13.66 -5.84 12.42
C PRO A 163 13.83 -6.89 11.31
N TYR A 164 13.90 -6.45 10.06
CA TYR A 164 14.35 -7.31 8.96
C TYR A 164 15.86 -7.52 9.04
N SER A 165 16.27 -8.75 8.75
CA SER A 165 17.65 -9.07 8.41
C SER A 165 17.81 -9.14 6.88
N GLU A 166 19.04 -8.95 6.42
CA GLU A 166 19.40 -9.19 5.02
C GLU A 166 19.08 -10.63 4.62
N GLN A 167 19.36 -11.58 5.52
CA GLN A 167 19.13 -13.00 5.31
C GLN A 167 17.63 -13.32 5.10
N ASP A 168 16.73 -12.74 5.90
CA ASP A 168 15.28 -12.93 5.71
C ASP A 168 14.82 -12.58 4.29
N MET A 169 15.41 -11.53 3.72
CA MET A 169 15.08 -11.11 2.35
C MET A 169 15.67 -12.04 1.30
N LEU A 170 16.89 -12.51 1.52
CA LEU A 170 17.54 -13.46 0.62
C LEU A 170 16.80 -14.81 0.63
N ASP A 171 16.42 -15.30 1.80
CA ASP A 171 15.62 -16.53 1.96
C ASP A 171 14.26 -16.42 1.26
N TYR A 172 13.63 -15.26 1.35
CA TYR A 172 12.39 -15.05 0.60
C TYR A 172 12.59 -15.08 -0.91
N ILE A 173 13.66 -14.49 -1.43
CA ILE A 173 13.97 -14.55 -2.88
C ILE A 173 14.10 -16.00 -3.32
N ASP A 174 14.69 -16.88 -2.51
CA ASP A 174 14.83 -18.31 -2.84
C ASP A 174 13.48 -19.04 -2.87
N VAL A 175 12.64 -18.79 -1.87
CA VAL A 175 11.29 -19.36 -1.85
C VAL A 175 10.46 -18.80 -3.00
N ARG A 176 10.55 -17.49 -3.26
CA ARG A 176 9.86 -16.82 -4.37
C ARG A 176 10.27 -17.42 -5.72
N GLU A 177 11.56 -17.61 -5.97
CA GLU A 177 12.07 -18.25 -7.19
C GLU A 177 11.42 -19.62 -7.39
N THR A 178 11.47 -20.45 -6.37
CA THR A 178 10.91 -21.82 -6.42
C THR A 178 9.42 -21.80 -6.74
N LEU A 179 8.65 -20.98 -6.05
CA LEU A 179 7.20 -20.96 -6.19
C LEU A 179 6.73 -20.27 -7.49
N GLU A 180 7.40 -19.20 -7.94
CA GLU A 180 7.04 -18.55 -9.20
C GLU A 180 7.41 -19.37 -10.42
N LEU A 181 8.54 -20.07 -10.42
CA LEU A 181 8.88 -21.01 -11.49
C LEU A 181 7.87 -22.16 -11.54
N LYS A 182 7.45 -22.70 -10.39
CA LYS A 182 6.39 -23.70 -10.34
C LYS A 182 5.04 -23.13 -10.80
N ALA A 183 4.73 -21.90 -10.45
CA ALA A 183 3.52 -21.22 -10.92
C ALA A 183 3.52 -21.08 -12.45
N LEU A 184 4.64 -20.67 -13.05
CA LEU A 184 4.80 -20.59 -14.50
C LEU A 184 4.58 -21.96 -15.17
N ASP A 185 5.19 -23.02 -14.64
CA ASP A 185 5.03 -24.38 -15.18
C ASP A 185 3.55 -24.81 -15.18
N LEU A 186 2.84 -24.55 -14.08
CA LEU A 186 1.42 -24.87 -13.94
C LEU A 186 0.51 -23.99 -14.81
N ALA A 187 0.86 -22.71 -14.97
CA ALA A 187 0.07 -21.74 -15.72
C ALA A 187 0.24 -21.87 -17.25
N ALA A 188 1.29 -22.50 -17.74
CA ALA A 188 1.77 -22.42 -19.12
C ALA A 188 0.68 -22.63 -20.20
N ASN A 189 -0.29 -23.52 -19.96
CA ASN A 189 -1.38 -23.82 -20.91
C ASN A 189 -2.65 -22.96 -20.67
N ARG A 190 -2.62 -22.04 -19.70
CA ARG A 190 -3.77 -21.19 -19.32
C ARG A 190 -3.48 -19.70 -19.52
N LEU A 191 -2.29 -19.38 -20.06
CA LEU A 191 -1.91 -18.00 -20.32
C LEU A 191 -2.63 -17.48 -21.56
N GLU A 192 -3.24 -16.31 -21.42
CA GLU A 192 -3.99 -15.65 -22.48
C GLU A 192 -3.09 -14.67 -23.26
N PRO A 193 -2.88 -14.85 -24.58
CA PRO A 193 -1.98 -13.98 -25.36
C PRO A 193 -2.33 -12.50 -25.25
N GLU A 194 -3.61 -12.14 -25.24
CA GLU A 194 -4.03 -10.73 -25.13
C GLU A 194 -3.64 -10.13 -23.79
N ARG A 195 -3.70 -10.90 -22.69
CA ARG A 195 -3.28 -10.43 -21.39
C ARG A 195 -1.76 -10.24 -21.32
N LEU A 196 -0.99 -11.16 -21.91
CA LEU A 196 0.47 -11.03 -22.01
C LEU A 196 0.88 -9.78 -22.83
N LYS A 197 0.18 -9.47 -23.93
CA LYS A 197 0.39 -8.23 -24.71
C LYS A 197 0.12 -6.97 -23.89
N GLN A 198 -0.92 -6.97 -23.05
CA GLN A 198 -1.21 -5.85 -22.15
C GLN A 198 -0.07 -5.61 -21.16
N PHE A 199 0.46 -6.66 -20.52
CA PHE A 199 1.63 -6.54 -19.64
C PHE A 199 2.87 -6.09 -20.39
N LEU A 200 3.08 -6.56 -21.63
CA LEU A 200 4.21 -6.13 -22.47
C LEU A 200 4.13 -4.63 -22.76
N ALA A 201 2.95 -4.12 -23.08
CA ALA A 201 2.72 -2.69 -23.30
C ALA A 201 2.91 -1.88 -22.01
N ALA A 202 2.46 -2.40 -20.86
CA ALA A 202 2.61 -1.75 -19.56
C ALA A 202 4.07 -1.66 -19.09
N ASN A 203 4.94 -2.58 -19.54
CA ASN A 203 6.38 -2.57 -19.28
C ASN A 203 7.21 -1.91 -20.40
N SER A 204 6.57 -1.34 -21.43
CA SER A 204 7.25 -0.60 -22.48
C SER A 204 7.37 0.89 -22.09
N PRO A 205 8.44 1.58 -22.52
CA PRO A 205 8.59 3.00 -22.25
C PRO A 205 7.35 3.78 -22.70
N SER A 206 7.00 4.84 -21.96
CA SER A 206 5.92 5.74 -22.36
C SER A 206 6.30 6.51 -23.62
N THR A 207 5.32 7.14 -24.25
CA THR A 207 5.54 8.03 -25.43
C THR A 207 6.55 9.15 -25.14
N ASN A 208 6.71 9.54 -23.88
CA ASN A 208 7.67 10.56 -23.42
C ASN A 208 9.03 9.95 -23.01
N GLY A 209 9.31 8.68 -23.34
CA GLY A 209 10.55 8.00 -22.99
C GLY A 209 10.69 7.67 -21.49
N LYS A 210 9.68 7.95 -20.65
CA LYS A 210 9.76 7.63 -19.23
C LYS A 210 9.63 6.12 -19.02
N PRO A 211 10.49 5.52 -18.17
CA PRO A 211 10.41 4.11 -17.85
C PRO A 211 9.09 3.77 -17.15
N ARG A 212 8.57 2.60 -17.45
CA ARG A 212 7.37 2.06 -16.84
C ARG A 212 7.64 0.63 -16.41
N LEU A 213 7.29 0.32 -15.18
CA LEU A 213 7.41 -1.03 -14.63
C LEU A 213 6.03 -1.46 -14.13
N ASP A 214 5.56 -2.58 -14.64
CA ASP A 214 4.34 -3.24 -14.20
C ASP A 214 4.69 -4.65 -13.69
N ASN A 215 4.36 -4.93 -12.44
CA ASN A 215 4.61 -6.21 -11.78
C ASN A 215 3.44 -7.20 -11.92
N GLY A 216 2.38 -6.85 -12.65
CA GLY A 216 1.19 -7.68 -12.83
C GLY A 216 1.45 -9.04 -13.44
N LEU A 217 2.56 -9.22 -14.17
CA LEU A 217 2.98 -10.52 -14.69
C LEU A 217 3.11 -11.57 -13.58
N HIS A 218 3.77 -11.25 -12.47
CA HIS A 218 3.97 -12.20 -11.37
C HIS A 218 2.65 -12.65 -10.77
N GLN A 219 1.78 -11.70 -10.45
CA GLN A 219 0.45 -11.99 -9.93
C GLN A 219 -0.37 -12.86 -10.90
N TYR A 220 -0.31 -12.56 -12.19
CA TYR A 220 -1.00 -13.31 -13.23
C TYR A 220 -0.53 -14.76 -13.33
N LEU A 221 0.78 -15.02 -13.26
CA LEU A 221 1.32 -16.39 -13.24
C LEU A 221 0.85 -17.15 -11.99
N ILE A 222 0.84 -16.51 -10.83
CA ILE A 222 0.37 -17.07 -9.57
C ILE A 222 -1.12 -17.43 -9.66
N GLU A 223 -1.94 -16.54 -10.18
CA GLU A 223 -3.38 -16.76 -10.38
C GLU A 223 -3.65 -17.92 -11.35
N LYS A 224 -2.99 -17.90 -12.51
CA LYS A 224 -3.16 -18.93 -13.56
C LYS A 224 -2.53 -20.27 -13.19
N SER A 225 -1.71 -20.33 -12.16
CA SER A 225 -1.20 -21.60 -11.62
C SER A 225 -2.33 -22.47 -11.05
N GLU A 226 -3.44 -21.86 -10.59
CA GLU A 226 -4.57 -22.50 -9.91
C GLU A 226 -4.13 -23.34 -8.69
N ASN A 227 -2.94 -23.09 -8.18
CA ASN A 227 -2.43 -23.76 -6.99
C ASN A 227 -2.72 -22.90 -5.75
N ARG A 228 -3.71 -23.34 -4.96
CA ARG A 228 -4.17 -22.62 -3.77
C ARG A 228 -3.07 -22.34 -2.74
N TYR A 229 -2.06 -23.19 -2.63
CA TYR A 229 -0.98 -23.02 -1.67
C TYR A 229 0.02 -21.96 -2.15
N ILE A 230 0.36 -21.95 -3.44
CA ILE A 230 1.17 -20.88 -4.03
C ILE A 230 0.43 -19.54 -3.89
N GLN A 231 -0.84 -19.48 -4.25
CA GLN A 231 -1.68 -18.29 -4.12
C GLN A 231 -1.75 -17.79 -2.67
N SER A 232 -2.00 -18.69 -1.70
CA SER A 232 -2.03 -18.36 -0.28
C SER A 232 -0.69 -17.83 0.23
N PHE A 233 0.43 -18.40 -0.22
CA PHE A 233 1.76 -17.91 0.15
C PHE A 233 1.95 -16.48 -0.30
N PHE A 234 1.69 -16.17 -1.58
CA PHE A 234 1.87 -14.82 -2.09
C PHE A 234 0.83 -13.83 -1.57
N ALA A 235 -0.41 -14.23 -1.33
CA ALA A 235 -1.40 -13.41 -0.65
C ALA A 235 -0.95 -13.03 0.78
N LYS A 236 -0.26 -13.94 1.47
CA LYS A 236 0.22 -13.72 2.83
C LYS A 236 1.53 -12.93 2.89
N PHE A 237 2.48 -13.22 2.02
CA PHE A 237 3.85 -12.70 2.10
C PHE A 237 4.23 -11.76 0.95
N GLY A 238 3.49 -11.75 -0.16
CA GLY A 238 3.84 -10.98 -1.37
C GLY A 238 3.81 -9.47 -1.19
N ILE A 239 2.85 -8.96 -0.43
CA ILE A 239 2.68 -7.53 -0.22
C ILE A 239 3.92 -6.88 0.43
N TYR A 240 4.59 -7.59 1.32
CA TYR A 240 5.75 -7.10 2.07
C TYR A 240 6.97 -6.87 1.19
N TYR A 241 7.14 -7.74 0.23
CA TYR A 241 8.26 -7.71 -0.68
C TYR A 241 8.03 -6.72 -1.82
N THR A 242 6.79 -6.50 -2.20
CA THR A 242 6.44 -5.43 -3.14
C THR A 242 6.89 -4.07 -2.58
N TYR A 243 6.62 -3.80 -1.32
CA TYR A 243 7.06 -2.56 -0.67
C TYR A 243 8.59 -2.50 -0.48
N LEU A 244 9.23 -3.58 -0.04
CA LEU A 244 10.67 -3.65 0.12
C LEU A 244 11.41 -3.43 -1.20
N PHE A 245 10.94 -4.05 -2.28
CA PHE A 245 11.52 -3.87 -3.60
C PHE A 245 11.22 -2.48 -4.18
N SER A 246 10.07 -1.90 -3.92
CA SER A 246 9.78 -0.51 -4.27
C SER A 246 10.74 0.47 -3.59
N TYR A 247 11.14 0.20 -2.34
CA TYR A 247 12.15 1.00 -1.62
C TYR A 247 13.56 0.85 -2.21
N SER A 248 13.92 -0.33 -2.72
CA SER A 248 15.22 -0.59 -3.34
C SER A 248 15.33 -0.10 -4.78
N THR A 249 14.19 0.14 -5.47
CA THR A 249 14.11 0.48 -6.90
C THR A 249 13.87 1.96 -7.19
N VAL A 250 14.23 2.87 -6.28
CA VAL A 250 14.02 4.33 -6.45
C VAL A 250 14.83 4.94 -7.62
N ALA A 251 15.88 4.26 -8.10
CA ALA A 251 16.66 4.74 -9.23
C ALA A 251 16.02 4.39 -10.57
N THR A 252 15.85 5.37 -11.43
CA THR A 252 15.24 5.23 -12.78
C THR A 252 15.88 4.11 -13.60
N SER A 253 17.20 3.92 -13.53
CA SER A 253 17.92 2.86 -14.22
C SER A 253 17.48 1.46 -13.78
N VAL A 254 17.19 1.26 -12.49
CA VAL A 254 16.72 -0.03 -11.97
C VAL A 254 15.32 -0.35 -12.50
N ILE A 255 14.46 0.66 -12.65
CA ILE A 255 13.12 0.52 -13.24
C ILE A 255 13.23 0.06 -14.70
N ASP A 256 14.12 0.68 -15.49
CA ASP A 256 14.34 0.32 -16.90
C ASP A 256 14.84 -1.11 -17.05
N ASP A 257 15.82 -1.51 -16.24
CA ASP A 257 16.39 -2.85 -16.25
C ASP A 257 15.33 -3.90 -15.92
N LYS A 258 14.52 -3.67 -14.87
CA LYS A 258 13.45 -4.59 -14.48
C LYS A 258 12.35 -4.69 -15.53
N ALA A 259 11.94 -3.57 -16.11
CA ALA A 259 10.98 -3.56 -17.21
C ALA A 259 11.53 -4.29 -18.45
N ALA A 260 12.83 -4.17 -18.75
CA ALA A 260 13.48 -4.91 -19.82
C ALA A 260 13.49 -6.42 -19.56
N GLU A 261 13.76 -6.84 -18.33
CA GLU A 261 13.69 -8.25 -17.91
C GLU A 261 12.25 -8.79 -18.08
N HIS A 262 11.21 -8.06 -17.62
CA HIS A 262 9.81 -8.44 -17.83
C HIS A 262 9.47 -8.58 -19.31
N ARG A 263 9.93 -7.66 -20.17
CA ARG A 263 9.68 -7.75 -21.62
C ARG A 263 10.32 -8.99 -22.25
N LYS A 264 11.49 -9.47 -21.75
CA LYS A 264 12.10 -10.72 -22.21
C LYS A 264 11.23 -11.92 -21.86
N ILE A 265 10.75 -12.01 -20.63
CA ILE A 265 9.85 -13.08 -20.17
C ILE A 265 8.57 -13.09 -21.00
N LEU A 266 7.92 -11.94 -21.14
CA LEU A 266 6.64 -11.81 -21.86
C LEU A 266 6.75 -12.15 -23.34
N ARG A 267 7.86 -11.77 -24.00
CA ARG A 267 8.11 -12.12 -25.41
C ARG A 267 8.32 -13.63 -25.59
N ALA A 268 9.06 -14.26 -24.69
CA ALA A 268 9.26 -15.70 -24.71
C ALA A 268 7.93 -16.45 -24.50
N LEU A 269 7.09 -15.99 -23.57
CA LEU A 269 5.75 -16.57 -23.35
C LEU A 269 4.84 -16.42 -24.59
N LEU A 270 4.84 -15.25 -25.23
CA LEU A 270 4.05 -15.00 -26.45
C LEU A 270 4.49 -15.86 -27.64
N LYS A 271 5.76 -16.27 -27.69
CA LYS A 271 6.29 -17.17 -28.71
C LYS A 271 6.11 -18.65 -28.35
N GLY A 272 5.63 -18.98 -27.15
CA GLY A 272 5.53 -20.36 -26.68
C GLY A 272 6.88 -20.98 -26.26
N GLU A 273 7.93 -20.15 -26.10
CA GLU A 273 9.28 -20.56 -25.72
C GLU A 273 9.36 -20.78 -24.19
N LYS A 274 8.75 -21.84 -23.69
CA LYS A 274 8.54 -22.08 -22.24
C LYS A 274 9.84 -22.11 -21.44
N GLU A 275 10.86 -22.83 -21.93
CA GLU A 275 12.15 -22.93 -21.25
C GLU A 275 12.89 -21.58 -21.21
N ALA A 276 12.84 -20.81 -22.29
CA ALA A 276 13.42 -19.48 -22.32
C ALA A 276 12.69 -18.54 -21.32
N ALA A 277 11.36 -18.56 -21.27
CA ALA A 277 10.58 -17.79 -20.33
C ALA A 277 10.92 -18.14 -18.88
N ARG A 278 11.06 -19.45 -18.59
CA ARG A 278 11.45 -19.96 -17.26
C ARG A 278 12.84 -19.47 -16.85
N ASN A 279 13.81 -19.55 -17.76
CA ASN A 279 15.18 -19.07 -17.51
C ASN A 279 15.21 -17.54 -17.29
N TYR A 280 14.48 -16.77 -18.08
CA TYR A 280 14.39 -15.31 -17.90
C TYR A 280 13.71 -14.93 -16.58
N LEU A 281 12.64 -15.64 -16.18
CA LEU A 281 11.98 -15.42 -14.90
C LEU A 281 12.92 -15.73 -13.73
N GLN A 282 13.67 -16.82 -13.80
CA GLN A 282 14.66 -17.18 -12.80
C GLN A 282 15.75 -16.10 -12.66
N GLN A 283 16.32 -15.68 -13.79
CA GLN A 283 17.33 -14.60 -13.80
C GLN A 283 16.76 -13.29 -13.23
N HIS A 284 15.52 -12.95 -13.60
CA HIS A 284 14.83 -11.76 -13.10
C HIS A 284 14.68 -11.78 -11.57
N ILE A 285 14.25 -12.90 -11.00
CA ILE A 285 14.09 -13.03 -9.55
C ILE A 285 15.46 -12.95 -8.85
N ARG A 286 16.46 -13.67 -9.34
CA ARG A 286 17.83 -13.66 -8.78
C ARG A 286 18.52 -12.31 -8.88
N SER A 287 18.25 -11.53 -9.94
CA SER A 287 18.83 -10.19 -10.14
C SER A 287 18.40 -9.19 -9.07
N GLN A 288 17.49 -9.56 -8.18
CA GLN A 288 17.07 -8.73 -7.04
C GLN A 288 18.02 -8.83 -5.84
N ARG A 289 18.81 -9.90 -5.70
CA ARG A 289 19.75 -10.11 -4.59
C ARG A 289 20.74 -8.95 -4.39
N PRO A 290 21.43 -8.43 -5.44
CA PRO A 290 22.31 -7.29 -5.28
C PRO A 290 21.61 -6.02 -4.80
N ASN A 291 20.31 -5.87 -5.08
CA ASN A 291 19.53 -4.73 -4.61
C ASN A 291 19.27 -4.82 -3.10
N VAL A 292 19.03 -6.03 -2.58
CA VAL A 292 18.90 -6.29 -1.14
C VAL A 292 20.19 -5.88 -0.43
N ASN A 293 21.34 -6.38 -0.89
CA ASN A 293 22.64 -6.07 -0.30
C ASN A 293 22.89 -4.56 -0.25
N ARG A 294 22.66 -3.85 -1.37
CA ARG A 294 22.78 -2.38 -1.41
C ARG A 294 21.84 -1.65 -0.47
N LEU A 295 20.61 -2.15 -0.28
CA LEU A 295 19.66 -1.59 0.66
C LEU A 295 20.21 -1.69 2.09
N PHE A 296 20.66 -2.88 2.51
CA PHE A 296 21.17 -3.09 3.86
C PHE A 296 22.51 -2.34 4.11
N GLU A 297 23.38 -2.23 3.14
CA GLU A 297 24.57 -1.36 3.23
C GLU A 297 24.19 0.10 3.50
N LYS A 298 23.21 0.65 2.76
CA LYS A 298 22.73 2.03 2.97
C LYS A 298 22.16 2.20 4.37
N LEU A 299 21.35 1.25 4.84
CA LEU A 299 20.75 1.28 6.17
C LEU A 299 21.81 1.25 7.27
N THR A 300 22.82 0.42 7.14
CA THR A 300 23.93 0.30 8.08
C THR A 300 24.74 1.60 8.15
N ARG A 301 25.06 2.21 7.00
CA ARG A 301 25.76 3.50 6.93
C ARG A 301 24.95 4.63 7.58
N SER A 302 23.64 4.67 7.36
CA SER A 302 22.74 5.68 7.96
C SER A 302 22.68 5.54 9.49
N LYS A 303 22.66 4.31 10.03
CA LYS A 303 22.71 4.04 11.48
C LYS A 303 24.03 4.52 12.10
N SER A 304 25.16 4.27 11.45
CA SER A 304 26.46 4.69 11.95
C SER A 304 26.60 6.21 11.99
N ALA A 305 26.03 6.93 11.03
CA ALA A 305 26.00 8.40 10.99
C ALA A 305 25.12 8.99 12.10
N LEU A 306 23.94 8.39 12.36
CA LEU A 306 23.05 8.79 13.46
C LEU A 306 23.64 8.50 14.85
N GLY A 307 24.32 7.36 15.00
CA GLY A 307 25.02 6.99 16.24
C GLY A 307 26.17 7.93 16.58
N LYS A 308 26.91 8.41 15.57
CA LYS A 308 27.96 9.42 15.75
C LYS A 308 27.39 10.79 16.14
N ARG A 309 26.25 11.23 15.59
CA ARG A 309 25.57 12.49 15.98
C ARG A 309 25.04 12.43 17.42
N ARG A 310 24.46 11.31 17.86
CA ARG A 310 23.99 11.15 19.26
C ARG A 310 25.12 11.12 20.29
N LYS A 311 26.33 10.69 19.93
CA LYS A 311 27.51 10.77 20.82
C LYS A 311 28.04 12.20 20.93
N LEU A 312 27.94 13.01 19.89
CA LEU A 312 28.38 14.41 19.90
C LEU A 312 27.43 15.36 20.68
N THR A 313 26.15 14.99 20.81
CA THR A 313 25.17 15.78 21.60
C THR A 313 25.06 15.33 23.06
N ARG A 314 25.87 14.38 23.54
CA ARG A 314 25.92 13.93 24.93
C ARG A 314 27.18 14.38 25.68
N VAL A 315 27.93 15.29 25.11
CA VAL A 315 29.10 15.93 25.76
C VAL A 315 28.76 17.42 25.84
N GLU A 316 27.84 17.78 26.76
CA GLU A 316 27.72 19.07 27.44
C GLU A 316 26.90 18.84 28.73
#